data_032084aec74429ee91f080412f3d6e1a
#
_entry.id   032084aec74429ee91f080412f3d6e1a
#
_cell.length_a   1.000
_cell.length_b   1.000
_cell.length_c   1.000
_cell.angle_alpha   90.00
_cell.angle_beta   90.00
_cell.angle_gamma   90.00
#
_symmetry.space_group_name_H-M   'P 1'
#
loop_
_entity.id
_entity.type
_entity.pdbx_description
1 polymer ?
#
loop_
_entity_poly.entity_id
_entity_poly.type
_entity_poly.pdbx_seq_one_letter_code
_entity_poly.pdbx_strand_id
1 'polypeptide(L)'
;MRIISGNFKNKKLLIPSDNYTRPLKDLVKESIFNIIEHSKLIKFKIENCEVLDLFSGSGSFGLECISRGAKKVLFCENHIPVTKILNKNITNLKCKKNTDIYIGDAFKLLNDKSFLINKFQIIFLDPPFKDKKIKELLENLNKTNILDKDGIVILHRNKKYKDVLPQKFKIIMEKTYGLSKIIFGSF
;
A
#
# COMPACT_ATOMS: atom_id res chain seq x y z
N MET A 1 7.89 15.15 0.41
CA MET A 1 6.94 14.16 0.95
C MET A 1 7.06 14.11 2.47
N ARG A 2 5.97 13.96 3.20
CA ARG A 2 5.94 13.97 4.67
C ARG A 2 4.84 13.03 5.20
N ILE A 3 4.90 12.70 6.47
CA ILE A 3 3.80 12.07 7.21
C ILE A 3 2.72 13.13 7.51
N ILE A 4 1.46 12.80 7.25
CA ILE A 4 0.33 13.75 7.31
C ILE A 4 -0.28 13.77 8.69
N SER A 5 -0.43 12.62 9.35
CA SER A 5 -1.12 12.50 10.64
C SER A 5 -0.48 11.45 11.55
N GLY A 6 -0.99 11.33 12.78
CA GLY A 6 -0.53 10.37 13.78
C GLY A 6 0.76 10.78 14.49
N ASN A 7 1.42 9.76 15.08
CA ASN A 7 2.57 9.95 15.98
C ASN A 7 3.81 10.58 15.31
N PHE A 8 3.90 10.48 13.99
CA PHE A 8 5.01 11.01 13.21
C PHE A 8 4.61 12.21 12.34
N LYS A 9 3.48 12.85 12.63
CA LYS A 9 2.96 14.00 11.87
C LYS A 9 4.06 15.02 11.57
N ASN A 10 4.10 15.52 10.33
CA ASN A 10 5.05 16.49 9.79
C ASN A 10 6.50 15.99 9.63
N LYS A 11 6.84 14.75 10.00
CA LYS A 11 8.17 14.19 9.73
C LYS A 11 8.37 14.06 8.22
N LYS A 12 9.48 14.60 7.73
CA LYS A 12 9.88 14.47 6.32
C LYS A 12 10.37 13.06 6.03
N LEU A 13 9.97 12.51 4.89
CA LEU A 13 10.48 11.25 4.37
C LEU A 13 11.50 11.53 3.27
N LEU A 14 12.60 10.77 3.29
CA LEU A 14 13.55 10.73 2.18
C LEU A 14 12.85 10.13 0.97
N ILE A 15 13.11 10.68 -0.20
CA ILE A 15 12.61 10.20 -1.49
C ILE A 15 13.79 9.88 -2.39
N PRO A 16 13.66 8.91 -3.32
CA PRO A 16 14.66 8.68 -4.34
C PRO A 16 14.91 9.95 -5.17
N SER A 17 16.15 10.18 -5.52
CA SER A 17 16.55 11.28 -6.43
C SER A 17 16.39 10.90 -7.89
N ASP A 18 16.13 9.63 -8.19
CA ASP A 18 15.93 9.12 -9.52
C ASP A 18 14.47 9.24 -9.98
N ASN A 19 14.24 9.16 -11.29
CA ASN A 19 12.90 9.22 -11.87
C ASN A 19 12.18 7.85 -11.88
N TYR A 20 12.72 6.83 -11.21
CA TYR A 20 12.17 5.47 -11.21
C TYR A 20 10.94 5.34 -10.33
N THR A 21 10.90 6.08 -9.23
CA THR A 21 9.78 6.01 -8.29
C THR A 21 8.98 7.31 -8.35
N ARG A 22 7.68 7.17 -8.50
CA ARG A 22 6.76 8.29 -8.44
C ARG A 22 6.16 8.37 -7.04
N PRO A 23 6.50 9.41 -6.26
CA PRO A 23 5.96 9.56 -4.92
C PRO A 23 4.43 9.72 -4.94
N LEU A 24 3.73 9.01 -4.04
CA LEU A 24 2.32 9.23 -3.79
C LEU A 24 2.10 10.67 -3.30
N LYS A 25 1.33 11.46 -4.05
CA LYS A 25 1.09 12.87 -3.72
C LYS A 25 0.39 13.01 -2.38
N ASP A 26 0.77 14.00 -1.58
CA ASP A 26 0.20 14.23 -0.24
C ASP A 26 -1.32 14.35 -0.28
N LEU A 27 -1.91 15.07 -1.25
CA LEU A 27 -3.36 15.18 -1.43
C LEU A 27 -4.04 13.81 -1.64
N VAL A 28 -3.46 12.95 -2.48
CA VAL A 28 -4.00 11.62 -2.77
C VAL A 28 -3.91 10.74 -1.53
N LYS A 29 -2.77 10.78 -0.85
CA LYS A 29 -2.54 10.05 0.40
C LYS A 29 -3.54 10.48 1.49
N GLU A 30 -3.70 11.77 1.72
CA GLU A 30 -4.67 12.32 2.67
C GLU A 30 -6.10 11.86 2.35
N SER A 31 -6.49 11.91 1.08
CA SER A 31 -7.81 11.45 0.65
C SER A 31 -8.03 9.95 0.90
N ILE A 32 -7.02 9.10 0.65
CA ILE A 32 -7.10 7.67 0.97
C ILE A 32 -7.36 7.47 2.45
N PHE A 33 -6.57 8.12 3.31
CA PHE A 33 -6.70 7.96 4.76
C PHE A 33 -8.01 8.53 5.31
N ASN A 34 -8.51 9.66 4.77
CA ASN A 34 -9.81 10.20 5.12
C ASN A 34 -10.95 9.21 4.79
N ILE A 35 -10.85 8.50 3.66
CA ILE A 35 -11.82 7.46 3.30
C ILE A 35 -11.74 6.29 4.28
N ILE A 36 -10.54 5.81 4.62
CA ILE A 36 -10.37 4.70 5.56
C ILE A 36 -10.95 5.07 6.94
N GLU A 37 -10.74 6.29 7.41
CA GLU A 37 -11.15 6.71 8.76
C GLU A 37 -12.63 7.09 8.88
N HIS A 38 -13.24 7.60 7.80
CA HIS A 38 -14.57 8.20 7.87
C HIS A 38 -15.65 7.53 7.02
N SER A 39 -15.27 6.59 6.13
CA SER A 39 -16.26 5.88 5.32
C SER A 39 -16.98 4.81 6.12
N LYS A 40 -18.32 4.84 6.08
CA LYS A 40 -19.16 3.78 6.67
C LYS A 40 -19.02 2.42 5.97
N LEU A 41 -18.40 2.38 4.78
CA LEU A 41 -18.17 1.15 4.02
C LEU A 41 -16.95 0.37 4.51
N ILE A 42 -16.06 1.00 5.30
CA ILE A 42 -14.88 0.38 5.89
C ILE A 42 -15.16 0.10 7.36
N LYS A 43 -15.10 -1.17 7.76
CA LYS A 43 -15.56 -1.64 9.06
C LYS A 43 -14.48 -1.74 10.14
N PHE A 44 -13.25 -1.33 9.82
CA PHE A 44 -12.12 -1.36 10.76
C PHE A 44 -11.48 0.03 10.89
N LYS A 45 -10.66 0.19 11.91
CA LYS A 45 -9.79 1.36 12.08
C LYS A 45 -8.36 0.97 11.73
N ILE A 46 -7.53 1.93 11.32
CA ILE A 46 -6.11 1.69 11.02
C ILE A 46 -5.36 1.20 12.26
N GLU A 47 -5.77 1.67 13.43
CA GLU A 47 -5.20 1.23 14.69
C GLU A 47 -5.26 -0.30 14.83
N ASN A 48 -4.10 -0.89 15.18
CA ASN A 48 -3.90 -2.33 15.29
C ASN A 48 -4.02 -3.16 13.99
N CYS A 49 -4.21 -2.52 12.82
CA CYS A 49 -4.20 -3.25 11.55
C CYS A 49 -2.81 -3.80 11.20
N GLU A 50 -2.81 -4.93 10.53
CA GLU A 50 -1.66 -5.42 9.74
C GLU A 50 -1.85 -4.98 8.28
N VAL A 51 -0.79 -4.41 7.71
CA VAL A 51 -0.83 -3.75 6.40
C VAL A 51 0.21 -4.36 5.48
N LEU A 52 -0.17 -4.63 4.24
CA LEU A 52 0.75 -5.01 3.17
C LEU A 52 0.85 -3.85 2.17
N ASP A 53 2.05 -3.30 2.02
CA ASP A 53 2.37 -2.24 1.07
C ASP A 53 3.19 -2.84 -0.08
N LEU A 54 2.48 -3.30 -1.13
CA LEU A 54 3.08 -3.83 -2.35
C LEU A 54 3.50 -2.68 -3.29
N PHE A 55 4.71 -2.71 -3.78
CA PHE A 55 5.35 -1.62 -4.52
C PHE A 55 5.59 -0.40 -3.64
N SER A 56 6.15 -0.62 -2.45
CA SER A 56 6.19 0.34 -1.36
C SER A 56 7.03 1.60 -1.63
N GLY A 57 7.94 1.54 -2.58
CA GLY A 57 8.83 2.66 -2.86
C GLY A 57 9.59 3.09 -1.60
N SER A 58 9.58 4.38 -1.31
CA SER A 58 10.17 4.94 -0.07
C SER A 58 9.34 4.71 1.21
N GLY A 59 8.22 3.98 1.12
CA GLY A 59 7.37 3.60 2.25
C GLY A 59 6.31 4.63 2.62
N SER A 60 5.95 5.53 1.73
CA SER A 60 5.07 6.66 2.06
C SER A 60 3.71 6.25 2.62
N PHE A 61 3.09 5.21 2.07
CA PHE A 61 1.79 4.73 2.52
C PHE A 61 1.91 3.93 3.82
N GLY A 62 2.75 2.92 3.85
CA GLY A 62 2.89 2.06 5.03
C GLY A 62 3.41 2.80 6.25
N LEU A 63 4.35 3.76 6.10
CA LEU A 63 4.83 4.59 7.22
C LEU A 63 3.76 5.55 7.75
N GLU A 64 2.87 6.02 6.89
CA GLU A 64 1.67 6.76 7.32
C GLU A 64 0.73 5.86 8.14
N CYS A 65 0.55 4.57 7.73
CA CYS A 65 -0.22 3.60 8.51
C CYS A 65 0.37 3.38 9.90
N ILE A 66 1.70 3.21 10.01
CA ILE A 66 2.39 3.10 11.31
C ILE A 66 2.17 4.35 12.15
N SER A 67 2.28 5.54 11.55
CA SER A 67 2.04 6.80 12.25
C SER A 67 0.63 6.91 12.83
N ARG A 68 -0.35 6.29 12.18
CA ARG A 68 -1.77 6.25 12.58
C ARG A 68 -2.12 5.05 13.48
N GLY A 69 -1.12 4.29 13.94
CA GLY A 69 -1.30 3.23 14.92
C GLY A 69 -1.45 1.82 14.34
N ALA A 70 -1.13 1.59 13.07
CA ALA A 70 -1.06 0.24 12.53
C ALA A 70 -0.09 -0.61 13.36
N LYS A 71 -0.48 -1.86 13.64
CA LYS A 71 0.31 -2.81 14.44
C LYS A 71 1.59 -3.19 13.72
N LYS A 72 1.47 -3.50 12.44
CA LYS A 72 2.59 -3.96 11.62
C LYS A 72 2.38 -3.63 10.15
N VAL A 73 3.47 -3.31 9.47
CA VAL A 73 3.48 -3.13 8.01
C VAL A 73 4.55 -4.02 7.40
N LEU A 74 4.15 -4.82 6.41
CA LEU A 74 5.06 -5.52 5.52
C LEU A 74 5.20 -4.70 4.23
N PHE A 75 6.41 -4.27 3.94
CA PHE A 75 6.76 -3.58 2.70
C PHE A 75 7.31 -4.57 1.69
N CYS A 76 6.89 -4.47 0.43
CA CYS A 76 7.49 -5.20 -0.68
C CYS A 76 8.02 -4.21 -1.72
N GLU A 77 9.33 -4.29 -1.98
CA GLU A 77 10.00 -3.42 -2.97
C GLU A 77 11.12 -4.20 -3.65
N ASN A 78 11.20 -4.13 -4.98
CA ASN A 78 12.19 -4.86 -5.74
C ASN A 78 13.41 -4.02 -6.14
N HIS A 79 13.33 -2.70 -6.06
CA HIS A 79 14.43 -1.80 -6.45
C HIS A 79 15.36 -1.53 -5.27
N ILE A 80 16.51 -2.21 -5.25
CA ILE A 80 17.48 -2.15 -4.12
C ILE A 80 17.86 -0.73 -3.70
N PRO A 81 18.14 0.25 -4.59
CA PRO A 81 18.42 1.61 -4.17
C PRO A 81 17.27 2.24 -3.37
N VAL A 82 16.01 1.95 -3.74
CA VAL A 82 14.83 2.47 -3.08
C VAL A 82 14.60 1.80 -1.72
N THR A 83 14.88 0.50 -1.59
CA THR A 83 14.81 -0.19 -0.29
C THR A 83 15.80 0.37 0.73
N LYS A 84 16.97 0.87 0.29
CA LYS A 84 17.90 1.58 1.18
C LYS A 84 17.29 2.87 1.75
N ILE A 85 16.53 3.60 0.93
CA ILE A 85 15.81 4.81 1.35
C ILE A 85 14.68 4.46 2.31
N LEU A 86 13.89 3.43 2.00
CA LEU A 86 12.86 2.90 2.89
C LEU A 86 13.44 2.55 4.27
N ASN A 87 14.55 1.79 4.30
CA ASN A 87 15.23 1.46 5.55
C ASN A 87 15.68 2.71 6.34
N LYS A 88 16.21 3.73 5.66
CA LYS A 88 16.58 5.00 6.31
C LYS A 88 15.35 5.69 6.89
N ASN A 89 14.22 5.72 6.18
CA ASN A 89 12.98 6.30 6.66
C ASN A 89 12.47 5.56 7.93
N ILE A 90 12.47 4.23 7.92
CA ILE A 90 12.09 3.39 9.05
C ILE A 90 12.98 3.67 10.27
N THR A 91 14.30 3.78 10.06
CA THR A 91 15.29 4.07 11.10
C THR A 91 15.08 5.47 11.68
N ASN A 92 14.88 6.49 10.82
CA ASN A 92 14.67 7.88 11.23
C ASN A 92 13.38 8.04 12.05
N LEU A 93 12.33 7.26 11.72
CA LEU A 93 11.08 7.24 12.47
C LEU A 93 11.11 6.31 13.70
N LYS A 94 12.21 5.56 13.89
CA LYS A 94 12.38 4.60 15.00
C LYS A 94 11.26 3.55 15.09
N CYS A 95 10.72 3.13 13.94
CA CYS A 95 9.57 2.20 13.88
C CYS A 95 9.93 0.79 13.39
N LYS A 96 11.21 0.39 13.43
CA LYS A 96 11.71 -0.90 12.93
C LYS A 96 10.96 -2.11 13.50
N LYS A 97 10.56 -2.06 14.77
CA LYS A 97 9.83 -3.16 15.43
C LYS A 97 8.44 -3.43 14.85
N ASN A 98 7.86 -2.43 14.19
CA ASN A 98 6.53 -2.49 13.58
C ASN A 98 6.58 -2.72 12.05
N THR A 99 7.77 -3.01 11.49
CA THR A 99 7.97 -3.05 10.04
C THR A 99 8.81 -4.24 9.63
N ASP A 100 8.40 -4.93 8.56
CA ASP A 100 9.22 -5.89 7.84
C ASP A 100 9.39 -5.44 6.39
N ILE A 101 10.50 -5.82 5.76
CA ILE A 101 10.75 -5.52 4.34
C ILE A 101 11.05 -6.83 3.61
N TYR A 102 10.24 -7.12 2.59
CA TYR A 102 10.54 -8.12 1.58
C TYR A 102 11.20 -7.43 0.39
N ILE A 103 12.47 -7.76 0.14
CA ILE A 103 13.24 -7.24 -1.00
C ILE A 103 13.04 -8.20 -2.17
N GLY A 104 12.14 -7.87 -3.08
CA GLY A 104 11.82 -8.74 -4.20
C GLY A 104 10.56 -8.35 -4.95
N ASP A 105 10.23 -9.18 -5.91
CA ASP A 105 9.06 -9.01 -6.77
C ASP A 105 7.75 -9.38 -6.04
N ALA A 106 6.70 -8.58 -6.23
CA ALA A 106 5.41 -8.76 -5.59
C ALA A 106 4.76 -10.12 -5.92
N PHE A 107 4.93 -10.62 -7.16
CA PHE A 107 4.39 -11.92 -7.54
C PHE A 107 5.12 -13.07 -6.84
N LYS A 108 6.43 -12.93 -6.62
CA LYS A 108 7.21 -13.93 -5.86
C LYS A 108 6.77 -13.96 -4.41
N LEU A 109 6.57 -12.80 -3.79
CA LEU A 109 6.06 -12.70 -2.43
C LEU A 109 4.71 -13.43 -2.29
N LEU A 110 3.77 -13.19 -3.21
CA LEU A 110 2.45 -13.81 -3.19
C LEU A 110 2.46 -15.33 -3.44
N ASN A 111 3.55 -15.88 -3.96
CA ASN A 111 3.74 -17.32 -4.14
C ASN A 111 4.53 -17.97 -3.00
N ASP A 112 4.99 -17.23 -2.02
CA ASP A 112 5.71 -17.72 -0.86
C ASP A 112 4.73 -18.34 0.16
N LYS A 113 4.81 -19.67 0.34
CA LYS A 113 3.92 -20.41 1.24
C LYS A 113 4.08 -19.99 2.70
N SER A 114 5.26 -19.56 3.12
CA SER A 114 5.50 -19.08 4.49
C SER A 114 4.73 -17.79 4.79
N PHE A 115 4.45 -17.03 3.75
CA PHE A 115 3.73 -15.76 3.81
C PHE A 115 2.21 -15.94 3.87
N LEU A 116 1.67 -17.08 3.44
CA LEU A 116 0.24 -17.34 3.34
C LEU A 116 -0.51 -17.42 4.68
N ILE A 117 0.22 -17.53 5.78
CA ILE A 117 -0.38 -17.53 7.14
C ILE A 117 -0.73 -16.12 7.66
N ASN A 118 -0.19 -15.08 7.04
CA ASN A 118 -0.48 -13.70 7.44
C ASN A 118 -1.81 -13.23 6.86
N LYS A 119 -2.55 -12.44 7.64
CA LYS A 119 -3.78 -11.76 7.21
C LYS A 119 -3.60 -10.26 7.34
N PHE A 120 -4.06 -9.51 6.33
CA PHE A 120 -3.94 -8.07 6.28
C PHE A 120 -5.32 -7.42 6.17
N GLN A 121 -5.57 -6.40 6.97
CA GLN A 121 -6.77 -5.58 6.87
C GLN A 121 -6.65 -4.57 5.72
N ILE A 122 -5.42 -4.17 5.37
CA ILE A 122 -5.15 -3.25 4.27
C ILE A 122 -4.06 -3.83 3.37
N ILE A 123 -4.35 -3.95 2.08
CA ILE A 123 -3.36 -4.26 1.05
C ILE A 123 -3.32 -3.08 0.08
N PHE A 124 -2.21 -2.36 0.04
CA PHE A 124 -2.02 -1.22 -0.84
C PHE A 124 -1.17 -1.61 -2.06
N LEU A 125 -1.63 -1.21 -3.23
CA LEU A 125 -1.02 -1.50 -4.53
C LEU A 125 -0.77 -0.20 -5.28
N ASP A 126 0.50 0.16 -5.48
CA ASP A 126 0.91 1.30 -6.31
C ASP A 126 1.91 0.86 -7.41
N PRO A 127 1.52 -0.10 -8.27
CA PRO A 127 2.41 -0.60 -9.32
C PRO A 127 2.69 0.47 -10.36
N PRO A 128 3.79 0.36 -11.13
CA PRO A 128 4.05 1.24 -12.26
C PRO A 128 2.83 1.38 -13.16
N PHE A 129 2.47 2.61 -13.56
CA PHE A 129 1.23 2.84 -14.33
C PHE A 129 1.17 2.12 -15.68
N LYS A 130 2.33 1.82 -16.27
CA LYS A 130 2.42 1.06 -17.53
C LYS A 130 2.29 -0.46 -17.32
N ASP A 131 2.25 -0.92 -16.07
CA ASP A 131 2.12 -2.35 -15.77
C ASP A 131 0.73 -2.84 -16.19
N LYS A 132 0.70 -3.85 -17.04
CA LYS A 132 -0.52 -4.48 -17.57
C LYS A 132 -0.94 -5.73 -16.77
N LYS A 133 -0.18 -6.10 -15.74
CA LYS A 133 -0.40 -7.33 -14.96
C LYS A 133 -1.33 -7.13 -13.76
N ILE A 134 -2.11 -6.05 -13.71
CA ILE A 134 -3.00 -5.75 -12.58
C ILE A 134 -4.02 -6.87 -12.36
N LYS A 135 -4.61 -7.38 -13.44
CA LYS A 135 -5.56 -8.50 -13.34
C LYS A 135 -4.91 -9.73 -12.71
N GLU A 136 -3.75 -10.13 -13.21
CA GLU A 136 -2.99 -11.27 -12.69
C GLU A 136 -2.60 -11.09 -11.22
N LEU A 137 -2.15 -9.87 -10.85
CA LEU A 137 -1.78 -9.53 -9.48
C LEU A 137 -2.97 -9.69 -8.52
N LEU A 138 -4.13 -9.16 -8.88
CA LEU A 138 -5.35 -9.28 -8.08
C LEU A 138 -5.87 -10.72 -8.02
N GLU A 139 -5.75 -11.50 -9.11
CA GLU A 139 -6.09 -12.93 -9.11
C GLU A 139 -5.18 -13.72 -8.17
N ASN A 140 -3.88 -13.41 -8.16
CA ASN A 140 -2.93 -14.03 -7.23
C ASN A 140 -3.24 -13.64 -5.78
N LEU A 141 -3.52 -12.37 -5.50
CA LEU A 141 -3.98 -11.94 -4.17
C LEU A 141 -5.21 -12.72 -3.70
N ASN A 142 -6.21 -12.88 -4.55
CA ASN A 142 -7.41 -13.65 -4.20
C ASN A 142 -7.09 -15.12 -3.89
N LYS A 143 -6.19 -15.74 -4.67
CA LYS A 143 -5.77 -17.14 -4.44
C LYS A 143 -5.03 -17.34 -3.12
N THR A 144 -4.25 -16.36 -2.69
CA THR A 144 -3.47 -16.45 -1.44
C THR A 144 -4.33 -16.37 -0.18
N ASN A 145 -5.53 -15.82 -0.30
CA ASN A 145 -6.45 -15.61 0.83
C ASN A 145 -5.80 -14.85 2.01
N ILE A 146 -4.87 -13.92 1.73
CA ILE A 146 -4.18 -13.11 2.75
C ILE A 146 -4.93 -11.86 3.14
N LEU A 147 -5.97 -11.47 2.40
CA LEU A 147 -6.87 -10.39 2.82
C LEU A 147 -7.75 -10.88 3.98
N ASP A 148 -7.86 -10.05 5.02
CA ASP A 148 -8.82 -10.29 6.10
C ASP A 148 -10.26 -10.25 5.57
N LYS A 149 -11.20 -10.92 6.25
CA LYS A 149 -12.61 -11.01 5.82
C LYS A 149 -13.29 -9.65 5.65
N ASP A 150 -12.94 -8.67 6.49
CA ASP A 150 -13.41 -7.29 6.40
C ASP A 150 -12.36 -6.35 5.79
N GLY A 151 -11.25 -6.91 5.29
CA GLY A 151 -10.12 -6.17 4.75
C GLY A 151 -10.42 -5.54 3.38
N ILE A 152 -9.58 -4.58 3.02
CA ILE A 152 -9.66 -3.86 1.75
C ILE A 152 -8.36 -3.92 0.97
N VAL A 153 -8.50 -3.98 -0.33
CA VAL A 153 -7.42 -3.71 -1.29
C VAL A 153 -7.58 -2.28 -1.81
N ILE A 154 -6.51 -1.50 -1.76
CA ILE A 154 -6.47 -0.13 -2.28
C ILE A 154 -5.51 -0.11 -3.46
N LEU A 155 -6.02 0.15 -4.64
CA LEU A 155 -5.25 0.18 -5.88
C LEU A 155 -5.14 1.61 -6.39
N HIS A 156 -3.90 2.12 -6.52
CA HIS A 156 -3.60 3.40 -7.13
C HIS A 156 -3.20 3.22 -8.59
N ARG A 157 -3.90 3.92 -9.49
CA ARG A 157 -3.62 3.90 -10.93
C ARG A 157 -3.69 5.29 -11.54
N ASN A 158 -3.22 5.42 -12.75
CA ASN A 158 -3.47 6.61 -13.55
C ASN A 158 -4.79 6.44 -14.32
N LYS A 159 -5.69 7.42 -14.24
CA LYS A 159 -7.02 7.38 -14.89
C LYS A 159 -6.98 7.20 -16.41
N LYS A 160 -5.84 7.49 -17.06
CA LYS A 160 -5.67 7.31 -18.50
C LYS A 160 -5.61 5.82 -18.91
N TYR A 161 -5.28 4.93 -17.97
CA TYR A 161 -5.19 3.49 -18.25
C TYR A 161 -6.50 2.81 -17.86
N LYS A 162 -7.02 1.99 -18.77
CA LYS A 162 -8.17 1.12 -18.52
C LYS A 162 -7.65 -0.24 -18.10
N ASP A 163 -7.61 -0.47 -16.79
CA ASP A 163 -7.22 -1.77 -16.25
C ASP A 163 -8.41 -2.73 -16.32
N VAL A 164 -8.14 -3.98 -16.69
CA VAL A 164 -9.12 -5.07 -16.56
C VAL A 164 -9.00 -5.64 -15.16
N LEU A 165 -10.09 -5.62 -14.41
CA LEU A 165 -10.15 -6.18 -13.05
C LEU A 165 -10.76 -7.58 -13.08
N PRO A 166 -10.36 -8.51 -12.18
CA PRO A 166 -10.98 -9.84 -12.09
C PRO A 166 -12.45 -9.75 -11.69
N GLN A 167 -13.29 -10.67 -12.17
CA GLN A 167 -14.72 -10.73 -11.80
C GLN A 167 -14.95 -10.87 -10.28
N LYS A 168 -14.04 -11.56 -9.57
CA LYS A 168 -14.12 -11.73 -8.12
C LYS A 168 -13.75 -10.49 -7.33
N PHE A 169 -13.11 -9.49 -7.96
CA PHE A 169 -12.74 -8.25 -7.31
C PHE A 169 -13.92 -7.29 -7.31
N LYS A 170 -14.53 -7.10 -6.14
CA LYS A 170 -15.68 -6.22 -5.93
C LYS A 170 -15.22 -4.81 -5.62
N ILE A 171 -15.52 -3.85 -6.48
CA ILE A 171 -15.25 -2.43 -6.22
C ILE A 171 -16.21 -1.93 -5.16
N ILE A 172 -15.67 -1.44 -4.04
CA ILE A 172 -16.42 -0.78 -2.96
C ILE A 172 -16.57 0.70 -3.27
N MET A 173 -15.51 1.33 -3.74
CA MET A 173 -15.46 2.76 -4.06
C MET A 173 -14.36 3.07 -5.07
N GLU A 174 -14.60 4.06 -5.92
CA GLU A 174 -13.59 4.63 -6.81
C GLU A 174 -13.58 6.15 -6.65
N LYS A 175 -12.37 6.74 -6.60
CA LYS A 175 -12.17 8.18 -6.54
C LYS A 175 -11.06 8.62 -7.49
N THR A 176 -11.21 9.80 -8.07
CA THR A 176 -10.23 10.37 -9.00
C THR A 176 -9.76 11.72 -8.50
N TYR A 177 -8.43 11.92 -8.46
CA TYR A 177 -7.76 13.15 -8.08
C TYR A 177 -6.75 13.53 -9.16
N GLY A 178 -7.12 14.46 -10.02
CA GLY A 178 -6.31 14.84 -11.19
C GLY A 178 -6.09 13.64 -12.12
N LEU A 179 -4.86 13.13 -12.20
CA LEU A 179 -4.52 11.94 -12.98
C LEU A 179 -4.55 10.64 -12.15
N SER A 180 -4.63 10.73 -10.83
CA SER A 180 -4.68 9.57 -9.94
C SER A 180 -6.10 9.02 -9.83
N LYS A 181 -6.23 7.72 -9.99
CA LYS A 181 -7.45 6.94 -9.75
C LYS A 181 -7.18 5.98 -8.61
N ILE A 182 -8.00 6.04 -7.57
CA ILE A 182 -7.93 5.17 -6.41
C ILE A 182 -9.15 4.28 -6.40
N ILE A 183 -8.93 2.98 -6.35
CA ILE A 183 -9.97 1.96 -6.30
C ILE A 183 -9.85 1.25 -4.96
N PHE A 184 -10.92 1.24 -4.18
CA PHE A 184 -11.10 0.43 -2.98
C PHE A 184 -11.94 -0.77 -3.35
N GLY A 185 -11.50 -1.96 -2.98
CA GLY A 185 -12.22 -3.19 -3.29
C GLY A 185 -11.88 -4.33 -2.34
N SER A 186 -12.56 -5.47 -2.53
CA SER A 186 -12.36 -6.73 -1.79
C SER A 186 -12.65 -7.93 -2.67
N PHE A 187 -12.47 -9.14 -2.16
CA PHE A 187 -12.78 -10.40 -2.84
C PHE A 187 -13.95 -11.10 -2.17
#